data_3ea8d371c85ab3bdaf9638f397946470
#
_entry.id   3ea8d371c85ab3bdaf9638f397946470
#
_cell.length_a   1.000
_cell.length_b   1.000
_cell.length_c   1.000
_cell.angle_alpha   90.00
_cell.angle_beta   90.00
_cell.angle_gamma   90.00
#
_symmetry.space_group_name_H-M   'P 1'
#
loop_
_entity.id
_entity.type
_entity.pdbx_description
1 polymer ?
#
loop_
_entity_poly.entity_id
_entity_poly.type
_entity_poly.pdbx_seq_one_letter_code
_entity_poly.pdbx_strand_id
1 'polypeptide(L)'
;MPEHHGYRRPMPGPLDGIRIVDLSVALTGPLAAGMLVDQGADCIKVEQAPTGDVIRWLGSTVSGISSMFQMANRGKRSVVLDLRQADGMAILRDLIVDADVLVQNFRPGVAERLGVAYADIRSIRPDIVYADLTGFGPKGPYSHRRVYDTVIQAQSGLAASQTGINDDQPKFLKQLVCDKVTAYTACQAITAALFARERGAGGQHLELSMLDACIAFLFVDGADHEIILDGDHSGPQSVAANNTPLAFGDGFAAVAVPTDDEFHGLARAMSVDSSDPGLATIRDRSTNRDITMAVHRAVREQATGLTVAEAEARMDANQVPFGIVRSVSEVPNDPQVVANEIFSEFDHPAAGRVRHHRPPTRFHGTPTELRQLAAPTLGQHSDEIVAQTGR
;
A
#
# COMPACT_ATOMS: atom_id res chain seq x y z
N MET A 1 -49.66 -11.39 -4.05
CA MET A 1 -48.50 -10.98 -3.21
C MET A 1 -47.87 -9.79 -3.89
N PRO A 2 -47.97 -8.55 -3.40
CA PRO A 2 -47.26 -7.42 -4.01
C PRO A 2 -45.80 -7.50 -3.63
N GLU A 3 -44.92 -7.50 -4.65
CA GLU A 3 -43.48 -7.36 -4.52
C GLU A 3 -43.17 -5.98 -3.92
N HIS A 4 -42.67 -5.95 -2.69
CA HIS A 4 -42.06 -4.78 -2.10
C HIS A 4 -40.73 -4.51 -2.81
N HIS A 5 -40.77 -3.75 -3.89
CA HIS A 5 -39.61 -3.03 -4.40
C HIS A 5 -39.28 -1.90 -3.40
N GLY A 6 -38.66 -2.27 -2.29
CA GLY A 6 -38.03 -1.30 -1.40
C GLY A 6 -36.94 -0.56 -2.17
N TYR A 7 -37.12 0.74 -2.31
CA TYR A 7 -36.08 1.67 -2.77
C TYR A 7 -34.87 1.49 -1.85
N ARG A 8 -33.90 0.66 -2.28
CA ARG A 8 -32.61 0.61 -1.60
C ARG A 8 -31.96 1.96 -1.81
N ARG A 9 -31.76 2.70 -0.71
CA ARG A 9 -30.92 3.90 -0.70
C ARG A 9 -29.60 3.53 -1.39
N PRO A 10 -29.11 4.31 -2.39
CA PRO A 10 -27.83 4.00 -3.01
C PRO A 10 -26.76 3.95 -1.91
N MET A 11 -26.07 2.82 -1.83
CA MET A 11 -25.00 2.61 -0.86
C MET A 11 -23.74 3.31 -1.38
N PRO A 12 -23.23 4.32 -0.68
CA PRO A 12 -22.03 5.05 -1.10
C PRO A 12 -20.76 4.23 -0.80
N GLY A 13 -20.61 3.08 -1.44
CA GLY A 13 -19.48 2.19 -1.31
C GLY A 13 -19.84 0.80 -0.72
N PRO A 14 -18.95 -0.21 -0.93
CA PRO A 14 -19.19 -1.57 -0.44
C PRO A 14 -19.17 -1.70 1.09
N LEU A 15 -18.55 -0.75 1.80
CA LEU A 15 -18.48 -0.70 3.27
C LEU A 15 -19.37 0.39 3.88
N ASP A 16 -20.41 0.85 3.15
CA ASP A 16 -21.38 1.79 3.72
C ASP A 16 -22.05 1.21 4.97
N GLY A 17 -22.12 2.03 6.02
CA GLY A 17 -22.66 1.62 7.32
C GLY A 17 -21.62 1.00 8.27
N ILE A 18 -20.42 0.65 7.80
CA ILE A 18 -19.33 0.18 8.67
C ILE A 18 -18.68 1.38 9.39
N ARG A 19 -18.54 1.25 10.72
CA ARG A 19 -17.96 2.27 11.61
C ARG A 19 -16.62 1.83 12.15
N ILE A 20 -15.60 2.66 11.97
CA ILE A 20 -14.22 2.38 12.37
C ILE A 20 -13.79 3.39 13.44
N VAL A 21 -13.20 2.88 14.52
CA VAL A 21 -12.42 3.68 15.49
C VAL A 21 -10.95 3.43 15.24
N ASP A 22 -10.24 4.47 14.83
CA ASP A 22 -8.82 4.43 14.49
C ASP A 22 -7.99 5.07 15.61
N LEU A 23 -7.37 4.22 16.45
CA LEU A 23 -6.43 4.61 17.50
C LEU A 23 -4.97 4.59 17.02
N SER A 24 -4.74 4.19 15.77
CA SER A 24 -3.41 3.99 15.23
C SER A 24 -2.71 5.31 14.90
N VAL A 25 -1.39 5.29 14.82
CA VAL A 25 -0.55 6.45 14.52
C VAL A 25 0.45 6.11 13.42
N ALA A 26 1.12 7.12 12.90
CA ALA A 26 2.07 7.02 11.80
C ALA A 26 1.37 6.62 10.47
N LEU A 27 1.86 5.59 9.76
CA LEU A 27 1.36 5.31 8.42
C LEU A 27 0.54 4.03 8.32
N THR A 28 1.03 2.92 8.86
CA THR A 28 0.46 1.57 8.65
C THR A 28 -1.03 1.49 8.96
N GLY A 29 -1.42 1.75 10.20
CA GLY A 29 -2.81 1.68 10.65
C GLY A 29 -3.70 2.76 10.03
N PRO A 30 -3.26 4.05 10.07
CA PRO A 30 -4.04 5.11 9.44
C PRO A 30 -4.30 4.88 7.95
N LEU A 31 -3.33 4.35 7.20
CA LEU A 31 -3.53 4.03 5.78
C LEU A 31 -4.49 2.86 5.58
N ALA A 32 -4.41 1.81 6.41
CA ALA A 32 -5.35 0.69 6.37
C ALA A 32 -6.79 1.17 6.59
N ALA A 33 -7.02 1.97 7.65
CA ALA A 33 -8.32 2.56 7.91
C ALA A 33 -8.77 3.52 6.79
N GLY A 34 -7.84 4.31 6.22
CA GLY A 34 -8.11 5.20 5.08
C GLY A 34 -8.57 4.45 3.83
N MET A 35 -8.01 3.26 3.55
CA MET A 35 -8.46 2.43 2.44
C MET A 35 -9.87 1.85 2.66
N LEU A 36 -10.27 1.60 3.90
CA LEU A 36 -11.64 1.20 4.22
C LEU A 36 -12.61 2.40 4.07
N VAL A 37 -12.17 3.62 4.41
CA VAL A 37 -12.92 4.87 4.14
C VAL A 37 -13.09 5.07 2.63
N ASP A 38 -12.06 4.82 1.84
CA ASP A 38 -12.14 4.82 0.37
C ASP A 38 -13.19 3.83 -0.18
N GLN A 39 -13.60 2.85 0.61
CA GLN A 39 -14.65 1.88 0.29
C GLN A 39 -16.01 2.22 0.92
N GLY A 40 -16.13 3.39 1.57
CA GLY A 40 -17.40 3.90 2.10
C GLY A 40 -17.59 3.79 3.63
N ALA A 41 -16.61 3.25 4.37
CA ALA A 41 -16.70 3.19 5.83
C ALA A 41 -16.63 4.59 6.47
N ASP A 42 -17.32 4.78 7.60
CA ASP A 42 -17.18 5.96 8.48
C ASP A 42 -16.07 5.73 9.49
N CYS A 43 -15.10 6.64 9.59
CA CYS A 43 -13.93 6.46 10.44
C CYS A 43 -13.71 7.66 11.36
N ILE A 44 -13.64 7.39 12.66
CA ILE A 44 -13.23 8.35 13.68
C ILE A 44 -11.78 8.06 14.05
N LYS A 45 -10.90 9.03 13.75
CA LYS A 45 -9.51 9.00 14.19
C LYS A 45 -9.39 9.68 15.55
N VAL A 46 -8.95 8.91 16.54
CA VAL A 46 -8.67 9.41 17.89
C VAL A 46 -7.22 9.85 17.97
N GLU A 47 -7.00 11.08 18.35
CA GLU A 47 -5.67 11.68 18.42
C GLU A 47 -5.39 12.25 19.83
N GLN A 48 -4.12 12.34 20.20
CA GLN A 48 -3.70 12.92 21.48
C GLN A 48 -3.27 14.38 21.30
N ALA A 49 -3.74 15.27 22.18
CA ALA A 49 -3.24 16.64 22.27
C ALA A 49 -1.80 16.68 22.79
N PRO A 50 -1.01 17.74 22.48
CA PRO A 50 -1.35 18.87 21.61
C PRO A 50 -0.97 18.64 20.14
N THR A 51 -0.26 17.57 19.79
CA THR A 51 0.41 17.41 18.50
C THR A 51 -0.35 16.53 17.51
N GLY A 52 -1.26 15.67 18.00
CA GLY A 52 -1.92 14.67 17.18
C GLY A 52 -0.97 13.57 16.70
N ASP A 53 -1.32 12.99 15.57
CA ASP A 53 -0.52 11.96 14.92
C ASP A 53 0.82 12.53 14.41
N VAL A 54 1.90 11.77 14.63
CA VAL A 54 3.26 12.17 14.26
C VAL A 54 3.40 12.49 12.77
N ILE A 55 2.67 11.81 11.88
CA ILE A 55 2.76 12.09 10.44
C ILE A 55 2.17 13.44 10.03
N ARG A 56 1.47 14.14 10.89
CA ARG A 56 1.08 15.54 10.63
C ARG A 56 2.29 16.44 10.40
N TRP A 57 3.45 16.05 10.96
CA TRP A 57 4.67 16.84 11.01
C TRP A 57 5.83 16.27 10.19
N LEU A 58 5.61 15.15 9.48
CA LEU A 58 6.65 14.52 8.67
C LEU A 58 6.50 14.90 7.19
N GLY A 59 7.60 15.25 6.55
CA GLY A 59 7.65 15.65 5.14
C GLY A 59 7.17 17.09 4.91
N SER A 60 6.61 17.36 3.74
CA SER A 60 6.05 18.66 3.38
C SER A 60 4.74 18.89 4.14
N THR A 61 4.66 19.99 4.87
CA THR A 61 3.56 20.29 5.81
C THR A 61 3.04 21.70 5.62
N VAL A 62 1.73 21.87 5.59
CA VAL A 62 1.03 23.17 5.59
C VAL A 62 -0.07 23.13 6.65
N SER A 63 -0.05 24.08 7.59
CA SER A 63 -1.08 24.22 8.64
C SER A 63 -1.40 22.93 9.41
N GLY A 64 -0.38 22.12 9.73
CA GLY A 64 -0.53 20.84 10.46
C GLY A 64 -1.11 19.71 9.62
N ILE A 65 -1.13 19.85 8.30
CA ILE A 65 -1.47 18.81 7.33
C ILE A 65 -0.22 18.51 6.51
N SER A 66 0.35 17.31 6.67
CA SER A 66 1.37 16.83 5.76
C SER A 66 0.74 16.09 4.58
N SER A 67 1.48 15.97 3.49
CA SER A 67 1.03 15.17 2.33
C SER A 67 0.73 13.71 2.72
N MET A 68 1.54 13.14 3.61
CA MET A 68 1.35 11.78 4.14
C MET A 68 0.07 11.68 4.99
N PHE A 69 -0.16 12.68 5.86
CA PHE A 69 -1.38 12.72 6.69
C PHE A 69 -2.62 12.85 5.81
N GLN A 70 -2.59 13.74 4.80
CA GLN A 70 -3.67 13.90 3.83
C GLN A 70 -4.00 12.57 3.15
N MET A 71 -2.99 11.84 2.68
CA MET A 71 -3.21 10.60 1.93
C MET A 71 -3.72 9.44 2.80
N ALA A 72 -3.29 9.36 4.06
CA ALA A 72 -3.68 8.28 4.96
C ALA A 72 -4.98 8.55 5.74
N ASN A 73 -5.42 9.82 5.83
CA ASN A 73 -6.53 10.22 6.70
C ASN A 73 -7.65 11.00 6.00
N ARG A 74 -7.64 11.07 4.67
CA ARG A 74 -8.75 11.68 3.92
C ARG A 74 -10.07 11.02 4.26
N GLY A 75 -11.13 11.80 4.35
CA GLY A 75 -12.47 11.30 4.62
C GLY A 75 -12.76 10.89 6.07
N LYS A 76 -11.76 10.92 6.96
CA LYS A 76 -11.94 10.61 8.39
C LYS A 76 -12.46 11.83 9.15
N ARG A 77 -13.05 11.58 10.33
CA ARG A 77 -13.35 12.58 11.35
C ARG A 77 -12.31 12.50 12.46
N SER A 78 -11.77 13.64 12.94
CA SER A 78 -10.77 13.68 14.02
C SER A 78 -11.38 14.14 15.33
N VAL A 79 -11.10 13.40 16.41
CA VAL A 79 -11.41 13.76 17.79
C VAL A 79 -10.12 13.74 18.62
N VAL A 80 -9.95 14.71 19.51
CA VAL A 80 -8.82 14.74 20.46
C VAL A 80 -9.29 14.20 21.80
N LEU A 81 -8.70 13.07 22.23
CA LEU A 81 -8.97 12.43 23.52
C LEU A 81 -7.67 12.11 24.24
N ASP A 82 -7.57 12.42 25.52
CA ASP A 82 -6.52 11.85 26.40
C ASP A 82 -7.03 10.57 27.04
N LEU A 83 -6.64 9.43 26.49
CA LEU A 83 -7.06 8.11 26.97
C LEU A 83 -6.48 7.73 28.36
N ARG A 84 -5.64 8.55 28.94
CA ARG A 84 -5.16 8.41 30.32
C ARG A 84 -6.11 9.07 31.32
N GLN A 85 -7.03 9.91 30.87
CA GLN A 85 -8.05 10.57 31.66
C GLN A 85 -9.37 9.81 31.59
N ALA A 86 -10.10 9.79 32.69
CA ALA A 86 -11.37 9.08 32.80
C ALA A 86 -12.40 9.55 31.74
N ASP A 87 -12.49 10.86 31.51
CA ASP A 87 -13.44 11.44 30.56
C ASP A 87 -13.10 11.05 29.12
N GLY A 88 -11.82 11.08 28.71
CA GLY A 88 -11.39 10.66 27.38
C GLY A 88 -11.65 9.17 27.14
N MET A 89 -11.41 8.35 28.15
CA MET A 89 -11.70 6.91 28.10
C MET A 89 -13.21 6.63 28.07
N ALA A 90 -14.02 7.41 28.78
CA ALA A 90 -15.47 7.26 28.76
C ALA A 90 -16.05 7.57 27.37
N ILE A 91 -15.58 8.66 26.73
CA ILE A 91 -15.97 8.99 25.35
C ILE A 91 -15.56 7.87 24.39
N LEU A 92 -14.32 7.36 24.49
CA LEU A 92 -13.88 6.26 23.65
C LEU A 92 -14.78 5.02 23.80
N ARG A 93 -15.14 4.66 25.04
CA ARG A 93 -16.04 3.51 25.28
C ARG A 93 -17.41 3.69 24.63
N ASP A 94 -17.96 4.89 24.70
CA ASP A 94 -19.24 5.20 24.05
C ASP A 94 -19.12 5.06 22.50
N LEU A 95 -18.00 5.49 21.91
CA LEU A 95 -17.72 5.29 20.48
C LEU A 95 -17.60 3.80 20.08
N ILE A 96 -17.05 2.98 20.97
CA ILE A 96 -16.86 1.54 20.74
C ILE A 96 -18.19 0.78 20.72
N VAL A 97 -19.21 1.22 21.46
CA VAL A 97 -20.53 0.57 21.49
C VAL A 97 -21.10 0.38 20.08
N ASP A 98 -20.88 1.36 19.21
CA ASP A 98 -21.38 1.38 17.84
C ASP A 98 -20.31 1.04 16.77
N ALA A 99 -19.10 0.73 17.20
CA ALA A 99 -18.00 0.44 16.27
C ALA A 99 -18.08 -1.00 15.72
N ASP A 100 -17.77 -1.14 14.45
CA ASP A 100 -17.60 -2.43 13.78
C ASP A 100 -16.14 -2.88 13.77
N VAL A 101 -15.22 -1.91 13.69
CA VAL A 101 -13.79 -2.13 13.62
C VAL A 101 -13.07 -1.19 14.57
N LEU A 102 -12.08 -1.72 15.29
CA LEU A 102 -11.05 -0.92 15.95
C LEU A 102 -9.69 -1.25 15.36
N VAL A 103 -8.93 -0.20 14.99
CA VAL A 103 -7.55 -0.34 14.50
C VAL A 103 -6.61 0.32 15.49
N GLN A 104 -5.57 -0.40 15.92
CA GLN A 104 -4.52 0.16 16.75
C GLN A 104 -3.14 -0.40 16.34
N ASN A 105 -2.09 0.38 16.61
CA ASN A 105 -0.70 -0.05 16.40
C ASN A 105 0.18 0.40 17.57
N PHE A 106 -0.34 0.29 18.78
CA PHE A 106 0.41 0.57 19.99
C PHE A 106 1.56 -0.44 20.18
N ARG A 107 2.57 -0.01 20.91
CA ARG A 107 3.61 -0.94 21.34
C ARG A 107 3.03 -1.97 22.31
N PRO A 108 3.59 -3.19 22.32
CA PRO A 108 3.15 -4.21 23.26
C PRO A 108 3.04 -3.70 24.70
N GLY A 109 1.96 -4.04 25.37
CA GLY A 109 1.64 -3.62 26.73
C GLY A 109 1.04 -2.21 26.87
N VAL A 110 0.93 -1.42 25.79
CA VAL A 110 0.31 -0.08 25.86
C VAL A 110 -1.21 -0.18 25.85
N ALA A 111 -1.77 -1.02 24.97
CA ALA A 111 -3.22 -1.24 24.90
C ALA A 111 -3.77 -1.75 26.22
N GLU A 112 -3.07 -2.70 26.84
CA GLU A 112 -3.41 -3.25 28.18
C GLU A 112 -3.40 -2.18 29.26
N ARG A 113 -2.34 -1.34 29.31
CA ARG A 113 -2.25 -0.27 30.31
C ARG A 113 -3.31 0.82 30.13
N LEU A 114 -3.77 1.03 28.91
CA LEU A 114 -4.83 1.98 28.61
C LEU A 114 -6.24 1.38 28.80
N GLY A 115 -6.38 0.06 28.98
CA GLY A 115 -7.67 -0.60 29.05
C GLY A 115 -8.42 -0.62 27.71
N VAL A 116 -7.65 -0.74 26.61
CA VAL A 116 -8.15 -0.83 25.24
C VAL A 116 -7.62 -2.08 24.50
N ALA A 117 -7.11 -3.07 25.23
CA ALA A 117 -6.75 -4.36 24.67
C ALA A 117 -7.99 -5.10 24.13
N TYR A 118 -7.78 -6.11 23.30
CA TYR A 118 -8.88 -6.85 22.69
C TYR A 118 -9.92 -7.33 23.71
N ALA A 119 -9.50 -7.87 24.84
CA ALA A 119 -10.42 -8.35 25.90
C ALA A 119 -11.29 -7.21 26.47
N ASP A 120 -10.70 -6.02 26.68
CA ASP A 120 -11.43 -4.86 27.17
C ASP A 120 -12.48 -4.38 26.18
N ILE A 121 -12.08 -4.24 24.93
CA ILE A 121 -12.94 -3.75 23.84
C ILE A 121 -14.05 -4.76 23.52
N ARG A 122 -13.72 -6.06 23.47
CA ARG A 122 -14.70 -7.14 23.25
C ARG A 122 -15.75 -7.17 24.36
N SER A 123 -15.41 -6.81 25.59
CA SER A 123 -16.39 -6.74 26.70
C SER A 123 -17.46 -5.68 26.46
N ILE A 124 -17.15 -4.61 25.70
CA ILE A 124 -18.08 -3.53 25.33
C ILE A 124 -18.83 -3.91 24.04
N ARG A 125 -18.10 -4.39 23.04
CA ARG A 125 -18.63 -4.76 21.71
C ARG A 125 -18.18 -6.18 21.34
N PRO A 126 -18.97 -7.23 21.68
CA PRO A 126 -18.57 -8.63 21.46
C PRO A 126 -18.30 -9.00 20.00
N ASP A 127 -18.93 -8.30 19.06
CA ASP A 127 -18.88 -8.54 17.61
C ASP A 127 -17.85 -7.67 16.87
N ILE A 128 -16.97 -6.99 17.62
CA ILE A 128 -15.98 -6.09 17.01
C ILE A 128 -14.88 -6.85 16.26
N VAL A 129 -14.46 -6.33 15.13
CA VAL A 129 -13.21 -6.69 14.47
C VAL A 129 -12.10 -5.81 15.04
N TYR A 130 -11.18 -6.40 15.77
CA TYR A 130 -10.07 -5.70 16.43
C TYR A 130 -8.77 -5.98 15.68
N ALA A 131 -8.20 -4.96 15.04
CA ALA A 131 -6.95 -5.05 14.31
C ALA A 131 -5.77 -4.54 15.14
N ASP A 132 -4.90 -5.46 15.54
CA ASP A 132 -3.66 -5.21 16.29
C ASP A 132 -2.47 -5.28 15.34
N LEU A 133 -1.88 -4.10 15.04
CA LEU A 133 -0.77 -3.96 14.10
C LEU A 133 0.53 -3.70 14.86
N THR A 134 1.47 -4.60 14.77
CA THR A 134 2.75 -4.51 15.49
C THR A 134 3.94 -4.48 14.53
N GLY A 135 5.13 -4.15 15.04
CA GLY A 135 6.35 -4.19 14.23
C GLY A 135 6.88 -5.61 14.01
N PHE A 136 7.08 -6.33 15.12
CA PHE A 136 7.74 -7.65 15.13
C PHE A 136 6.83 -8.79 15.61
N GLY A 137 5.56 -8.52 15.83
CA GLY A 137 4.65 -9.48 16.45
C GLY A 137 4.70 -9.45 17.98
N PRO A 138 3.74 -10.14 18.65
CA PRO A 138 3.59 -10.12 20.12
C PRO A 138 4.63 -10.98 20.85
N LYS A 139 5.35 -11.86 20.14
CA LYS A 139 6.26 -12.84 20.72
C LYS A 139 7.67 -12.73 20.16
N GLY A 140 8.63 -13.33 20.86
CA GLY A 140 10.01 -13.41 20.41
C GLY A 140 10.91 -12.28 20.92
N PRO A 141 12.22 -12.34 20.59
CA PRO A 141 13.23 -11.48 21.20
C PRO A 141 13.13 -10.00 20.79
N TYR A 142 12.39 -9.69 19.72
CA TYR A 142 12.27 -8.35 19.17
C TYR A 142 10.91 -7.69 19.40
N SER A 143 9.94 -8.38 20.00
CA SER A 143 8.57 -7.89 20.21
C SER A 143 8.52 -6.51 20.89
N HIS A 144 9.46 -6.22 21.81
CA HIS A 144 9.54 -4.96 22.55
C HIS A 144 10.28 -3.83 21.81
N ARG A 145 10.92 -4.12 20.65
CA ARG A 145 11.73 -3.10 19.96
C ARG A 145 10.87 -2.07 19.25
N ARG A 146 11.42 -0.85 19.20
CA ARG A 146 10.86 0.23 18.38
C ARG A 146 11.09 -0.07 16.91
N VAL A 147 10.12 0.25 16.09
CA VAL A 147 10.14 -0.06 14.66
C VAL A 147 9.66 1.13 13.84
N TYR A 148 10.27 1.26 12.69
CA TYR A 148 9.83 2.07 11.55
C TYR A 148 10.11 1.28 10.28
N ASP A 149 9.59 1.72 9.16
CA ASP A 149 9.68 1.06 7.86
C ASP A 149 11.09 0.52 7.54
N THR A 150 12.12 1.38 7.59
CA THR A 150 13.51 1.00 7.25
C THR A 150 14.09 -0.08 8.18
N VAL A 151 13.62 -0.15 9.43
CA VAL A 151 14.03 -1.22 10.35
C VAL A 151 13.48 -2.57 9.87
N ILE A 152 12.25 -2.58 9.37
CA ILE A 152 11.65 -3.79 8.81
C ILE A 152 12.25 -4.13 7.44
N GLN A 153 12.53 -3.15 6.57
CA GLN A 153 13.26 -3.41 5.32
C GLN A 153 14.59 -4.12 5.59
N ALA A 154 15.32 -3.70 6.62
CA ALA A 154 16.58 -4.35 7.00
C ALA A 154 16.37 -5.76 7.56
N GLN A 155 15.39 -5.94 8.43
CA GLN A 155 15.20 -7.20 9.18
C GLN A 155 14.49 -8.28 8.35
N SER A 156 13.67 -7.92 7.37
CA SER A 156 12.93 -8.86 6.49
C SER A 156 13.77 -9.42 5.34
N GLY A 157 15.00 -8.91 5.11
CA GLY A 157 15.80 -9.25 3.94
C GLY A 157 15.57 -8.33 2.74
N LEU A 158 14.55 -7.48 2.77
CA LEU A 158 14.18 -6.63 1.64
C LEU A 158 15.31 -5.66 1.23
N ALA A 159 16.04 -5.09 2.20
CA ALA A 159 17.17 -4.22 1.90
C ALA A 159 18.35 -4.96 1.26
N ALA A 160 18.58 -6.21 1.66
CA ALA A 160 19.61 -7.06 1.07
C ALA A 160 19.25 -7.49 -0.35
N SER A 161 17.97 -7.74 -0.64
CA SER A 161 17.52 -8.12 -1.98
C SER A 161 17.62 -7.00 -3.02
N GLN A 162 17.89 -5.75 -2.61
CA GLN A 162 18.09 -4.60 -3.49
C GLN A 162 19.56 -4.40 -3.92
N THR A 163 20.45 -5.33 -3.63
CA THR A 163 21.84 -5.28 -4.12
C THR A 163 21.88 -5.42 -5.66
N GLY A 164 22.77 -4.69 -6.31
CA GLY A 164 22.98 -4.80 -7.76
C GLY A 164 24.03 -5.84 -8.12
N ILE A 165 24.16 -6.18 -9.40
CA ILE A 165 25.12 -7.18 -9.92
C ILE A 165 26.58 -6.85 -9.56
N ASN A 166 26.91 -5.56 -9.42
CA ASN A 166 28.26 -5.06 -9.11
C ASN A 166 28.30 -4.21 -7.83
N ASP A 167 27.30 -4.34 -6.96
CA ASP A 167 27.17 -3.52 -5.75
C ASP A 167 26.57 -4.38 -4.64
N ASP A 168 27.42 -4.87 -3.75
CA ASP A 168 27.04 -5.74 -2.63
C ASP A 168 26.47 -4.97 -1.44
N GLN A 169 26.33 -3.63 -1.53
CA GLN A 169 25.80 -2.86 -0.43
C GLN A 169 24.28 -2.95 -0.38
N PRO A 170 23.69 -3.31 0.78
CA PRO A 170 22.25 -3.28 0.97
C PRO A 170 21.67 -1.88 0.70
N LYS A 171 20.53 -1.82 0.05
CA LYS A 171 19.82 -0.55 -0.26
C LYS A 171 18.40 -0.59 0.24
N PHE A 172 17.96 0.53 0.80
CA PHE A 172 16.55 0.71 1.10
C PHE A 172 15.78 1.16 -0.14
N LEU A 173 14.59 0.60 -0.31
CA LEU A 173 13.59 1.25 -1.14
C LEU A 173 13.27 2.61 -0.52
N LYS A 174 13.27 3.66 -1.35
CA LYS A 174 13.09 5.05 -0.88
C LYS A 174 11.64 5.38 -0.51
N GLN A 175 10.71 4.44 -0.70
CA GLN A 175 9.31 4.52 -0.27
C GLN A 175 9.13 3.71 1.02
N LEU A 176 8.16 4.11 1.85
CA LEU A 176 7.77 3.38 3.06
C LEU A 176 6.99 2.12 2.66
N VAL A 177 7.68 1.15 2.08
CA VAL A 177 7.09 -0.04 1.45
C VAL A 177 6.53 -1.01 2.48
N CYS A 178 7.23 -1.21 3.62
CA CYS A 178 6.81 -2.11 4.67
C CYS A 178 5.53 -1.60 5.36
N ASP A 179 5.44 -0.30 5.63
CA ASP A 179 4.22 0.33 6.12
C ASP A 179 3.04 0.09 5.16
N LYS A 180 3.26 0.32 3.86
CA LYS A 180 2.20 0.19 2.85
C LYS A 180 1.75 -1.26 2.67
N VAL A 181 2.68 -2.19 2.54
CA VAL A 181 2.36 -3.63 2.42
C VAL A 181 1.56 -4.10 3.62
N THR A 182 1.97 -3.71 4.82
CA THR A 182 1.24 -4.03 6.06
C THR A 182 -0.15 -3.40 6.06
N ALA A 183 -0.29 -2.15 5.61
CA ALA A 183 -1.58 -1.48 5.52
C ALA A 183 -2.53 -2.17 4.51
N TYR A 184 -2.03 -2.57 3.34
CA TYR A 184 -2.82 -3.35 2.37
C TYR A 184 -3.25 -4.70 2.94
N THR A 185 -2.35 -5.42 3.61
CA THR A 185 -2.64 -6.69 4.28
C THR A 185 -3.68 -6.52 5.39
N ALA A 186 -3.55 -5.47 6.21
CA ALA A 186 -4.51 -5.16 7.27
C ALA A 186 -5.91 -4.82 6.69
N CYS A 187 -5.98 -3.99 5.66
CA CYS A 187 -7.24 -3.66 4.99
C CYS A 187 -7.93 -4.92 4.44
N GLN A 188 -7.19 -5.80 3.78
CA GLN A 188 -7.69 -7.07 3.27
C GLN A 188 -8.16 -8.00 4.40
N ALA A 189 -7.40 -8.12 5.49
CA ALA A 189 -7.75 -8.95 6.64
C ALA A 189 -9.00 -8.43 7.37
N ILE A 190 -9.12 -7.11 7.57
CA ILE A 190 -10.30 -6.48 8.16
C ILE A 190 -11.54 -6.73 7.30
N THR A 191 -11.44 -6.56 5.97
CA THR A 191 -12.55 -6.83 5.04
C THR A 191 -12.97 -8.31 5.10
N ALA A 192 -12.02 -9.24 5.14
CA ALA A 192 -12.30 -10.67 5.28
C ALA A 192 -12.98 -11.00 6.63
N ALA A 193 -12.55 -10.37 7.72
CA ALA A 193 -13.16 -10.54 9.04
C ALA A 193 -14.59 -9.97 9.10
N LEU A 194 -14.84 -8.81 8.49
CA LEU A 194 -16.19 -8.24 8.35
C LEU A 194 -17.08 -9.18 7.54
N PHE A 195 -16.60 -9.72 6.42
CA PHE A 195 -17.33 -10.69 5.63
C PHE A 195 -17.63 -11.98 6.43
N ALA A 196 -16.67 -12.48 7.20
CA ALA A 196 -16.89 -13.65 8.07
C ALA A 196 -17.93 -13.37 9.16
N ARG A 197 -17.91 -12.15 9.75
CA ARG A 197 -18.89 -11.69 10.72
C ARG A 197 -20.31 -11.68 10.13
N GLU A 198 -20.49 -11.13 8.93
CA GLU A 198 -21.78 -11.16 8.21
C GLU A 198 -22.31 -12.58 7.95
N ARG A 199 -21.41 -13.56 7.90
CA ARG A 199 -21.75 -14.98 7.78
C ARG A 199 -21.92 -15.70 9.12
N GLY A 200 -21.93 -14.97 10.23
CA GLY A 200 -22.22 -15.50 11.57
C GLY A 200 -20.98 -15.97 12.36
N ALA A 201 -19.77 -15.66 11.93
CA ALA A 201 -18.56 -16.03 12.70
C ALA A 201 -18.33 -15.13 13.93
N GLY A 202 -19.05 -14.00 14.03
CA GLY A 202 -18.82 -13.00 15.07
C GLY A 202 -17.58 -12.15 14.85
N GLY A 203 -17.28 -11.29 15.84
CA GLY A 203 -16.08 -10.45 15.83
C GLY A 203 -14.78 -11.25 15.96
N GLN A 204 -13.65 -10.64 15.55
CA GLN A 204 -12.34 -11.30 15.53
C GLN A 204 -11.21 -10.40 16.03
N HIS A 205 -10.20 -11.00 16.67
CA HIS A 205 -8.91 -10.40 16.93
C HIS A 205 -7.96 -10.71 15.78
N LEU A 206 -7.49 -9.69 15.08
CA LEU A 206 -6.52 -9.78 13.99
C LEU A 206 -5.16 -9.31 14.50
N GLU A 207 -4.21 -10.22 14.56
CA GLU A 207 -2.81 -9.91 14.89
C GLU A 207 -1.99 -9.91 13.60
N LEU A 208 -1.38 -8.79 13.27
CA LEU A 208 -0.53 -8.64 12.09
C LEU A 208 0.75 -7.90 12.45
N SER A 209 1.91 -8.44 12.05
CA SER A 209 3.16 -7.71 12.17
C SER A 209 3.66 -7.18 10.83
N MET A 210 4.38 -6.05 10.88
CA MET A 210 5.06 -5.52 9.69
C MET A 210 6.10 -6.51 9.16
N LEU A 211 6.78 -7.23 10.06
CA LEU A 211 7.78 -8.22 9.66
C LEU A 211 7.13 -9.36 8.85
N ASP A 212 6.01 -9.92 9.35
CA ASP A 212 5.30 -11.01 8.67
C ASP A 212 4.79 -10.59 7.30
N ALA A 213 4.18 -9.39 7.22
CA ALA A 213 3.69 -8.85 5.96
C ALA A 213 4.81 -8.65 4.93
N CYS A 214 5.98 -8.14 5.38
CA CYS A 214 7.12 -7.90 4.47
C CYS A 214 7.82 -9.20 4.06
N ILE A 215 7.92 -10.20 4.92
CA ILE A 215 8.43 -11.51 4.54
C ILE A 215 7.49 -12.16 3.53
N ALA A 216 6.18 -12.16 3.79
CA ALA A 216 5.19 -12.69 2.85
C ALA A 216 5.26 -11.99 1.48
N PHE A 217 5.52 -10.68 1.45
CA PHE A 217 5.70 -9.92 0.21
C PHE A 217 6.99 -10.31 -0.52
N LEU A 218 8.12 -10.36 0.20
CA LEU A 218 9.43 -10.65 -0.39
C LEU A 218 9.53 -12.07 -0.94
N PHE A 219 8.97 -13.05 -0.21
CA PHE A 219 9.16 -14.47 -0.53
C PHE A 219 8.42 -14.93 -1.78
N VAL A 220 7.52 -14.12 -2.36
CA VAL A 220 6.83 -14.46 -3.61
C VAL A 220 7.78 -14.56 -4.80
N ASP A 221 8.77 -13.67 -4.89
CA ASP A 221 9.66 -13.53 -6.06
C ASP A 221 11.12 -13.14 -5.73
N GLY A 222 11.42 -12.93 -4.46
CA GLY A 222 12.73 -12.45 -4.01
C GLY A 222 13.53 -13.46 -3.18
N ALA A 223 13.03 -14.70 -3.01
CA ALA A 223 13.59 -15.68 -2.10
C ALA A 223 13.57 -17.12 -2.68
N ASP A 224 13.72 -17.27 -3.98
CA ASP A 224 13.57 -18.56 -4.68
C ASP A 224 14.43 -19.67 -4.07
N HIS A 225 15.68 -19.38 -3.69
CA HIS A 225 16.59 -20.35 -3.11
C HIS A 225 16.26 -20.71 -1.66
N GLU A 226 15.45 -19.91 -0.97
CA GLU A 226 14.99 -20.15 0.39
C GLU A 226 13.63 -20.85 0.44
N ILE A 227 12.96 -20.97 -0.70
CA ILE A 227 11.65 -21.63 -0.83
C ILE A 227 11.83 -23.10 -1.26
N ILE A 228 12.64 -23.31 -2.30
CA ILE A 228 12.96 -24.67 -2.79
C ILE A 228 14.30 -25.05 -2.19
N LEU A 229 14.26 -25.81 -1.09
CA LEU A 229 15.46 -26.10 -0.28
C LEU A 229 16.35 -27.21 -0.87
N ASP A 230 15.75 -28.12 -1.65
CA ASP A 230 16.48 -29.27 -2.22
C ASP A 230 16.67 -29.07 -3.74
N GLY A 231 17.90 -29.23 -4.20
CA GLY A 231 18.24 -29.23 -5.62
C GLY A 231 19.30 -28.17 -6.03
N ASP A 232 19.72 -28.28 -7.27
CA ASP A 232 20.68 -27.33 -7.86
C ASP A 232 19.91 -26.11 -8.42
N HIS A 233 20.04 -24.96 -7.76
CA HIS A 233 19.45 -23.71 -8.23
C HIS A 233 20.18 -23.18 -9.47
N SER A 234 19.53 -23.24 -10.61
CA SER A 234 20.13 -22.83 -11.90
C SER A 234 19.91 -21.35 -12.27
N GLY A 235 19.04 -20.65 -11.53
CA GLY A 235 18.65 -19.27 -11.78
C GLY A 235 19.12 -18.28 -10.71
N PRO A 236 18.85 -16.97 -10.89
CA PRO A 236 19.03 -15.98 -9.85
C PRO A 236 18.03 -16.19 -8.70
N GLN A 237 18.34 -15.64 -7.53
CA GLN A 237 17.46 -15.70 -6.35
C GLN A 237 16.15 -14.91 -6.53
N SER A 238 16.08 -14.01 -7.50
CA SER A 238 14.88 -13.25 -7.85
C SER A 238 14.77 -13.11 -9.36
N VAL A 239 13.57 -13.27 -9.87
CA VAL A 239 13.25 -13.05 -11.29
C VAL A 239 13.60 -11.63 -11.73
N ALA A 240 13.46 -10.66 -10.83
CA ALA A 240 13.74 -9.25 -11.10
C ALA A 240 15.20 -8.82 -10.85
N ALA A 241 16.06 -9.70 -10.36
CA ALA A 241 17.43 -9.36 -9.95
C ALA A 241 18.26 -8.63 -11.02
N ASN A 242 18.00 -8.91 -12.29
CA ASN A 242 18.73 -8.35 -13.44
C ASN A 242 17.98 -7.25 -14.18
N ASN A 243 16.79 -6.85 -13.70
CA ASN A 243 15.98 -5.82 -14.35
C ASN A 243 16.63 -4.45 -14.17
N THR A 244 17.14 -3.89 -15.25
CA THR A 244 17.70 -2.54 -15.27
C THR A 244 17.08 -1.76 -16.43
N PRO A 245 16.74 -0.48 -16.24
CA PRO A 245 16.26 0.35 -17.33
C PRO A 245 17.29 0.42 -18.48
N LEU A 246 16.77 0.44 -19.71
CA LEU A 246 17.57 0.78 -20.90
C LEU A 246 17.78 2.29 -20.94
N ALA A 247 19.02 2.70 -21.25
CA ALA A 247 19.35 4.09 -21.51
C ALA A 247 19.18 4.40 -23.00
N PHE A 248 18.49 5.51 -23.30
CA PHE A 248 18.31 6.10 -24.60
C PHE A 248 19.00 7.46 -24.66
N GLY A 249 19.06 8.07 -25.83
CA GLY A 249 19.76 9.35 -26.00
C GLY A 249 19.18 10.50 -25.15
N ASP A 250 17.91 10.44 -24.77
CA ASP A 250 17.18 11.49 -24.04
C ASP A 250 16.46 10.99 -22.78
N GLY A 251 16.65 9.73 -22.38
CA GLY A 251 15.97 9.20 -21.19
C GLY A 251 16.18 7.72 -20.94
N PHE A 252 15.29 7.12 -20.17
CA PHE A 252 15.32 5.72 -19.79
C PHE A 252 13.95 5.08 -19.99
N ALA A 253 13.96 3.77 -20.29
CA ALA A 253 12.72 2.98 -20.30
C ALA A 253 12.95 1.57 -19.74
N ALA A 254 11.87 0.98 -19.23
CA ALA A 254 11.82 -0.43 -18.89
C ALA A 254 11.30 -1.24 -20.08
N VAL A 255 11.89 -2.41 -20.30
CA VAL A 255 11.47 -3.40 -21.29
C VAL A 255 11.41 -4.75 -20.60
N ALA A 256 10.32 -5.49 -20.79
CA ALA A 256 10.16 -6.84 -20.30
C ALA A 256 9.87 -7.78 -21.46
N VAL A 257 10.64 -8.87 -21.58
CA VAL A 257 10.53 -9.83 -22.69
C VAL A 257 10.51 -11.28 -22.18
N PRO A 258 9.51 -11.65 -21.38
CA PRO A 258 9.41 -13.00 -20.80
C PRO A 258 9.09 -14.09 -21.82
N THR A 259 8.50 -13.76 -22.97
CA THR A 259 8.14 -14.72 -24.02
C THR A 259 9.16 -14.74 -25.18
N ASP A 260 9.09 -15.78 -26.02
CA ASP A 260 9.96 -15.89 -27.18
C ASP A 260 9.65 -14.80 -28.23
N ASP A 261 8.38 -14.54 -28.47
CA ASP A 261 7.93 -13.52 -29.43
C ASP A 261 8.37 -12.12 -29.02
N GLU A 262 8.31 -11.79 -27.72
CA GLU A 262 8.75 -10.49 -27.17
C GLU A 262 10.26 -10.35 -27.23
N PHE A 263 11.03 -11.41 -26.93
CA PHE A 263 12.49 -11.39 -27.07
C PHE A 263 12.93 -11.11 -28.51
N HIS A 264 12.37 -11.85 -29.46
CA HIS A 264 12.65 -11.61 -30.88
C HIS A 264 12.07 -10.29 -31.39
N GLY A 265 10.93 -9.85 -30.81
CA GLY A 265 10.35 -8.53 -31.05
C GLY A 265 11.30 -7.40 -30.64
N LEU A 266 11.91 -7.50 -29.48
CA LEU A 266 12.89 -6.54 -28.97
C LEU A 266 14.12 -6.50 -29.88
N ALA A 267 14.65 -7.67 -30.29
CA ALA A 267 15.77 -7.73 -31.19
C ALA A 267 15.46 -7.05 -32.53
N ARG A 268 14.27 -7.30 -33.11
CA ARG A 268 13.82 -6.63 -34.34
C ARG A 268 13.65 -5.11 -34.14
N ALA A 269 13.02 -4.68 -33.05
CA ALA A 269 12.83 -3.25 -32.74
C ALA A 269 14.16 -2.49 -32.65
N MET A 270 15.21 -3.16 -32.14
CA MET A 270 16.57 -2.60 -32.01
C MET A 270 17.48 -2.94 -33.20
N SER A 271 16.97 -3.58 -34.25
CA SER A 271 17.78 -4.01 -35.41
C SER A 271 18.95 -4.91 -35.05
N VAL A 272 18.75 -5.79 -34.08
CA VAL A 272 19.72 -6.78 -33.60
C VAL A 272 19.34 -8.15 -34.15
N ASP A 273 20.34 -8.90 -34.64
CA ASP A 273 20.11 -10.27 -35.10
C ASP A 273 19.88 -11.22 -33.92
N SER A 274 18.79 -11.97 -33.99
CA SER A 274 18.42 -13.02 -33.02
C SER A 274 18.03 -14.33 -33.71
N SER A 275 18.53 -14.57 -34.92
CA SER A 275 18.20 -15.73 -35.74
C SER A 275 18.93 -17.01 -35.36
N ASP A 276 19.90 -16.96 -34.44
CA ASP A 276 20.63 -18.12 -33.97
C ASP A 276 19.67 -19.16 -33.36
N PRO A 277 19.71 -20.45 -33.78
CA PRO A 277 18.86 -21.49 -33.22
C PRO A 277 18.97 -21.65 -31.70
N GLY A 278 20.09 -21.29 -31.09
CA GLY A 278 20.31 -21.28 -29.63
C GLY A 278 19.55 -20.18 -28.92
N LEU A 279 18.84 -19.28 -29.62
CA LEU A 279 17.99 -18.22 -29.08
C LEU A 279 16.48 -18.48 -29.29
N ALA A 280 16.12 -19.59 -29.97
CA ALA A 280 14.74 -19.83 -30.45
C ALA A 280 13.71 -19.83 -29.33
N THR A 281 14.01 -20.45 -28.20
CA THR A 281 13.08 -20.53 -27.07
C THR A 281 13.74 -20.03 -25.78
N ILE A 282 12.92 -19.71 -24.77
CA ILE A 282 13.40 -19.34 -23.43
C ILE A 282 14.32 -20.42 -22.84
N ARG A 283 14.03 -21.71 -23.13
CA ARG A 283 14.87 -22.82 -22.69
C ARG A 283 16.23 -22.79 -23.38
N ASP A 284 16.26 -22.55 -24.70
CA ASP A 284 17.52 -22.44 -25.46
C ASP A 284 18.34 -21.27 -24.96
N ARG A 285 17.73 -20.12 -24.73
CA ARG A 285 18.35 -18.92 -24.19
C ARG A 285 18.91 -19.13 -22.78
N SER A 286 18.22 -19.90 -21.94
CA SER A 286 18.70 -20.23 -20.60
C SER A 286 19.95 -21.11 -20.61
N THR A 287 20.08 -21.96 -21.63
CA THR A 287 21.25 -22.85 -21.84
C THR A 287 22.40 -22.10 -22.53
N ASN A 288 22.06 -21.26 -23.53
CA ASN A 288 23.05 -20.54 -24.34
C ASN A 288 23.25 -19.11 -23.83
N ARG A 289 23.66 -18.95 -22.58
CA ARG A 289 23.74 -17.64 -21.89
C ARG A 289 24.65 -16.64 -22.62
N ASP A 290 25.77 -17.07 -23.16
CA ASP A 290 26.74 -16.18 -23.78
C ASP A 290 26.16 -15.45 -25.01
N ILE A 291 25.49 -16.18 -25.91
CA ILE A 291 24.85 -15.57 -27.09
C ILE A 291 23.62 -14.73 -26.67
N THR A 292 22.88 -15.16 -25.68
CA THR A 292 21.77 -14.38 -25.10
C THR A 292 22.27 -13.05 -24.55
N MET A 293 23.33 -13.07 -23.77
CA MET A 293 23.95 -11.85 -23.23
C MET A 293 24.58 -10.97 -24.31
N ALA A 294 25.06 -11.55 -25.43
CA ALA A 294 25.54 -10.78 -26.57
C ALA A 294 24.39 -9.99 -27.22
N VAL A 295 23.21 -10.61 -27.40
CA VAL A 295 21.99 -9.92 -27.89
C VAL A 295 21.59 -8.78 -26.96
N HIS A 296 21.52 -9.04 -25.64
CA HIS A 296 21.17 -7.99 -24.67
C HIS A 296 22.15 -6.82 -24.67
N ARG A 297 23.45 -7.08 -24.87
CA ARG A 297 24.48 -6.05 -25.00
C ARG A 297 24.28 -5.23 -26.27
N ALA A 298 24.08 -5.88 -27.41
CA ALA A 298 23.80 -5.21 -28.67
C ALA A 298 22.52 -4.35 -28.61
N VAL A 299 21.44 -4.85 -27.97
CA VAL A 299 20.21 -4.08 -27.70
C VAL A 299 20.54 -2.81 -26.92
N ARG A 300 21.33 -2.91 -25.84
CA ARG A 300 21.73 -1.73 -25.02
C ARG A 300 22.54 -0.72 -25.84
N GLU A 301 23.45 -1.18 -26.67
CA GLU A 301 24.24 -0.33 -27.55
C GLU A 301 23.39 0.41 -28.56
N GLN A 302 22.47 -0.30 -29.23
CA GLN A 302 21.54 0.32 -30.20
C GLN A 302 20.58 1.32 -29.55
N ALA A 303 20.12 1.03 -28.33
CA ALA A 303 19.21 1.90 -27.60
C ALA A 303 19.76 3.31 -27.39
N THR A 304 21.07 3.46 -27.11
CA THR A 304 21.71 4.78 -26.88
C THR A 304 21.68 5.71 -28.09
N GLY A 305 21.51 5.16 -29.31
CA GLY A 305 21.38 5.93 -30.54
C GLY A 305 19.96 6.40 -30.88
N LEU A 306 18.97 6.04 -30.08
CA LEU A 306 17.58 6.38 -30.29
C LEU A 306 17.07 7.32 -29.21
N THR A 307 16.09 8.14 -29.54
CA THR A 307 15.25 8.82 -28.56
C THR A 307 14.25 7.85 -27.95
N VAL A 308 13.75 8.16 -26.75
CA VAL A 308 12.68 7.36 -26.09
C VAL A 308 11.43 7.28 -26.97
N ALA A 309 11.06 8.35 -27.67
CA ALA A 309 9.90 8.37 -28.56
C ALA A 309 10.08 7.47 -29.80
N GLU A 310 11.26 7.46 -30.40
CA GLU A 310 11.59 6.54 -31.50
C GLU A 310 11.57 5.07 -31.04
N ALA A 311 12.08 4.81 -29.83
CA ALA A 311 12.09 3.48 -29.24
C ALA A 311 10.66 3.01 -28.95
N GLU A 312 9.81 3.85 -28.37
CA GLU A 312 8.40 3.56 -28.10
C GLU A 312 7.68 3.12 -29.38
N ALA A 313 7.79 3.91 -30.47
CA ALA A 313 7.18 3.58 -31.75
C ALA A 313 7.68 2.23 -32.33
N ARG A 314 8.98 1.92 -32.16
CA ARG A 314 9.53 0.64 -32.60
C ARG A 314 9.07 -0.54 -31.74
N MET A 315 8.97 -0.34 -30.43
CA MET A 315 8.49 -1.38 -29.50
C MET A 315 7.02 -1.70 -29.77
N ASP A 316 6.18 -0.69 -29.94
CA ASP A 316 4.76 -0.87 -30.28
C ASP A 316 4.59 -1.64 -31.61
N ALA A 317 5.33 -1.26 -32.65
CA ALA A 317 5.30 -1.93 -33.94
C ALA A 317 5.74 -3.41 -33.87
N ASN A 318 6.54 -3.79 -32.88
CA ASN A 318 7.02 -5.16 -32.67
C ASN A 318 6.38 -5.86 -31.47
N GLN A 319 5.32 -5.27 -30.87
CA GLN A 319 4.54 -5.84 -29.76
C GLN A 319 5.40 -6.14 -28.52
N VAL A 320 6.36 -5.29 -28.21
CA VAL A 320 7.26 -5.42 -27.08
C VAL A 320 6.72 -4.60 -25.90
N PRO A 321 6.52 -5.18 -24.71
CA PRO A 321 6.18 -4.43 -23.52
C PRO A 321 7.24 -3.37 -23.18
N PHE A 322 6.82 -2.12 -23.12
CA PHE A 322 7.68 -0.97 -22.98
C PHE A 322 7.07 0.07 -22.04
N GLY A 323 7.89 0.67 -21.18
CA GLY A 323 7.44 1.71 -20.27
C GLY A 323 8.50 2.79 -20.07
N ILE A 324 8.15 4.04 -20.37
CA ILE A 324 9.05 5.20 -20.17
C ILE A 324 9.23 5.46 -18.68
N VAL A 325 10.48 5.64 -18.24
CA VAL A 325 10.79 6.05 -16.86
C VAL A 325 10.46 7.52 -16.69
N ARG A 326 9.39 7.81 -15.96
CA ARG A 326 8.91 9.18 -15.69
C ARG A 326 9.33 9.64 -14.30
N SER A 327 9.59 10.93 -14.16
CA SER A 327 9.67 11.55 -12.85
C SER A 327 8.27 11.61 -12.19
N VAL A 328 8.24 11.65 -10.85
CA VAL A 328 6.97 11.75 -10.10
C VAL A 328 6.14 12.99 -10.51
N SER A 329 6.80 14.08 -10.89
CA SER A 329 6.15 15.31 -11.34
C SER A 329 5.49 15.22 -12.72
N GLU A 330 5.93 14.29 -13.57
CA GLU A 330 5.36 14.06 -14.90
C GLU A 330 4.13 13.14 -14.86
N VAL A 331 4.09 12.21 -13.88
CA VAL A 331 3.03 11.20 -13.78
C VAL A 331 1.61 11.77 -13.87
N PRO A 332 1.26 12.89 -13.20
CA PRO A 332 -0.10 13.43 -13.28
C PRO A 332 -0.53 13.89 -14.68
N ASN A 333 0.43 14.17 -15.57
CA ASN A 333 0.19 14.65 -16.94
C ASN A 333 0.37 13.55 -17.99
N ASP A 334 0.68 12.33 -17.57
CA ASP A 334 0.79 11.18 -18.47
C ASP A 334 -0.57 10.91 -19.14
N PRO A 335 -0.62 10.72 -20.48
CA PRO A 335 -1.89 10.53 -21.19
C PRO A 335 -2.74 9.38 -20.67
N GLN A 336 -2.12 8.25 -20.27
CA GLN A 336 -2.85 7.11 -19.72
C GLN A 336 -3.37 7.40 -18.30
N VAL A 337 -2.59 8.11 -17.50
CA VAL A 337 -2.97 8.53 -16.14
C VAL A 337 -4.16 9.50 -16.19
N VAL A 338 -4.13 10.44 -17.16
CA VAL A 338 -5.23 11.38 -17.42
C VAL A 338 -6.48 10.64 -17.92
N ALA A 339 -6.34 9.75 -18.90
CA ALA A 339 -7.44 8.95 -19.43
C ALA A 339 -8.09 8.05 -18.37
N ASN A 340 -7.31 7.57 -17.42
CA ASN A 340 -7.80 6.78 -16.28
C ASN A 340 -8.41 7.64 -15.17
N GLU A 341 -8.37 8.97 -15.28
CA GLU A 341 -8.90 9.91 -14.28
C GLU A 341 -8.34 9.62 -12.87
N ILE A 342 -7.04 9.33 -12.78
CA ILE A 342 -6.42 8.89 -11.52
C ILE A 342 -6.38 10.02 -10.51
N PHE A 343 -6.05 11.24 -10.93
CA PHE A 343 -5.90 12.39 -10.07
C PHE A 343 -7.04 13.40 -10.20
N SER A 344 -7.40 14.00 -9.07
CA SER A 344 -8.20 15.21 -9.00
C SER A 344 -7.58 16.21 -8.04
N GLU A 345 -8.01 17.46 -8.14
CA GLU A 345 -7.55 18.55 -7.27
C GLU A 345 -8.75 19.18 -6.57
N PHE A 346 -8.54 19.60 -5.33
CA PHE A 346 -9.54 20.31 -4.53
C PHE A 346 -8.87 21.29 -3.57
N ASP A 347 -9.66 22.24 -3.05
CA ASP A 347 -9.18 23.18 -2.05
C ASP A 347 -9.41 22.61 -0.64
N HIS A 348 -8.31 22.25 0.02
CA HIS A 348 -8.34 21.80 1.41
C HIS A 348 -8.51 23.02 2.33
N PRO A 349 -9.46 22.99 3.31
CA PRO A 349 -9.77 24.17 4.14
C PRO A 349 -8.57 24.79 4.88
N ALA A 350 -7.58 23.98 5.23
CA ALA A 350 -6.38 24.43 5.95
C ALA A 350 -5.12 24.44 5.11
N ALA A 351 -4.96 23.53 4.14
CA ALA A 351 -3.71 23.34 3.41
C ALA A 351 -3.69 23.96 2.00
N GLY A 352 -4.81 24.56 1.55
CA GLY A 352 -4.94 25.10 0.21
C GLY A 352 -5.13 24.02 -0.86
N ARG A 353 -4.68 24.28 -2.08
CA ARG A 353 -4.88 23.36 -3.21
C ARG A 353 -4.11 22.05 -3.03
N VAL A 354 -4.82 20.92 -3.07
CA VAL A 354 -4.31 19.57 -2.87
C VAL A 354 -4.67 18.70 -4.06
N ARG A 355 -3.72 17.89 -4.52
CA ARG A 355 -3.95 16.83 -5.49
C ARG A 355 -4.02 15.48 -4.76
N HIS A 356 -5.00 14.66 -5.11
CA HIS A 356 -5.11 13.30 -4.59
C HIS A 356 -5.46 12.32 -5.71
N HIS A 357 -5.11 11.05 -5.52
CA HIS A 357 -5.59 9.99 -6.39
C HIS A 357 -6.95 9.48 -5.91
N ARG A 358 -7.82 9.09 -6.84
CA ARG A 358 -9.05 8.34 -6.50
C ARG A 358 -8.69 6.98 -5.90
N PRO A 359 -9.63 6.31 -5.22
CA PRO A 359 -9.46 4.88 -4.90
C PRO A 359 -9.11 4.08 -6.16
N PRO A 360 -8.11 3.18 -6.12
CA PRO A 360 -7.66 2.49 -7.32
C PRO A 360 -8.74 1.57 -7.91
N THR A 361 -9.56 0.95 -7.06
CA THR A 361 -10.65 0.08 -7.48
C THR A 361 -11.93 0.89 -7.73
N ARG A 362 -12.59 0.62 -8.87
CA ARG A 362 -13.93 1.16 -9.17
C ARG A 362 -14.98 0.09 -8.91
N PHE A 363 -15.87 0.32 -7.97
CA PHE A 363 -16.99 -0.57 -7.66
C PHE A 363 -18.22 -0.12 -8.44
N HIS A 364 -18.52 -0.75 -9.58
CA HIS A 364 -19.63 -0.34 -10.45
C HIS A 364 -21.02 -0.61 -9.83
N GLY A 365 -21.14 -1.64 -8.98
CA GLY A 365 -22.39 -1.96 -8.29
C GLY A 365 -22.62 -1.14 -7.02
N THR A 366 -21.54 -0.66 -6.39
CA THR A 366 -21.55 0.16 -5.17
C THR A 366 -20.50 1.25 -5.32
N PRO A 367 -20.74 2.26 -6.18
CA PRO A 367 -19.75 3.29 -6.46
C PRO A 367 -19.44 4.06 -5.18
N THR A 368 -18.14 4.25 -4.92
CA THR A 368 -17.70 4.97 -3.73
C THR A 368 -17.67 6.46 -4.03
N GLU A 369 -18.42 7.22 -3.23
CA GLU A 369 -18.33 8.67 -3.16
C GLU A 369 -17.72 9.04 -1.81
N LEU A 370 -16.52 9.59 -1.80
CA LEU A 370 -15.93 10.08 -0.57
C LEU A 370 -16.76 11.25 -0.04
N ARG A 371 -17.21 11.14 1.22
CA ARG A 371 -18.00 12.19 1.87
C ARG A 371 -17.25 13.51 1.97
N GLN A 372 -15.94 13.44 2.12
CA GLN A 372 -15.00 14.56 2.01
C GLN A 372 -13.63 14.07 1.54
N LEU A 373 -12.94 14.89 0.75
CA LEU A 373 -11.61 14.59 0.24
C LEU A 373 -10.50 15.05 1.20
N ALA A 374 -10.79 16.05 2.03
CA ALA A 374 -9.83 16.60 2.97
C ALA A 374 -9.60 15.68 4.16
N ALA A 375 -8.35 15.53 4.56
CA ALA A 375 -8.02 14.99 5.87
C ALA A 375 -8.37 16.03 6.96
N PRO A 376 -8.86 15.63 8.14
CA PRO A 376 -9.29 16.59 9.15
C PRO A 376 -8.11 17.32 9.78
N THR A 377 -8.31 18.59 10.16
CA THR A 377 -7.42 19.26 11.11
C THR A 377 -7.52 18.58 12.48
N LEU A 378 -6.53 18.80 13.34
CA LEU A 378 -6.50 18.16 14.66
C LEU A 378 -7.74 18.54 15.48
N GLY A 379 -8.52 17.53 15.87
CA GLY A 379 -9.73 17.71 16.68
C GLY A 379 -10.88 18.41 15.98
N GLN A 380 -10.85 18.51 14.65
CA GLN A 380 -11.86 19.23 13.87
C GLN A 380 -13.31 18.87 14.21
N HIS A 381 -13.54 17.63 14.61
CA HIS A 381 -14.88 17.11 14.86
C HIS A 381 -15.11 16.77 16.35
N SER A 382 -14.27 17.28 17.27
CA SER A 382 -14.32 16.91 18.68
C SER A 382 -15.67 17.22 19.31
N ASP A 383 -16.19 18.44 19.12
CA ASP A 383 -17.48 18.86 19.70
C ASP A 383 -18.64 18.02 19.16
N GLU A 384 -18.67 17.78 17.84
CA GLU A 384 -19.67 16.95 17.19
C GLU A 384 -19.64 15.51 17.72
N ILE A 385 -18.45 14.91 17.80
CA ILE A 385 -18.26 13.53 18.23
C ILE A 385 -18.61 13.37 19.72
N VAL A 386 -18.18 14.31 20.58
CA VAL A 386 -18.55 14.29 22.00
C VAL A 386 -20.05 14.42 22.17
N ALA A 387 -20.70 15.34 21.47
CA ALA A 387 -22.16 15.48 21.53
C ALA A 387 -22.92 14.21 21.08
N GLN A 388 -22.38 13.45 20.11
CA GLN A 388 -22.96 12.16 19.68
C GLN A 388 -22.94 11.09 20.78
N THR A 389 -22.04 11.19 21.77
CA THR A 389 -21.97 10.28 22.93
C THR A 389 -22.92 10.67 24.05
N GLY A 390 -23.68 11.75 23.90
CA GLY A 390 -24.62 12.24 24.93
C GLY A 390 -23.93 12.93 26.12
N ARG A 391 -22.70 13.37 25.98
CA ARG A 391 -21.86 14.03 27.00
C ARG A 391 -21.71 15.52 26.74
#